data_ea8c3132daea2d8c20d2390b97ceed3f
#
_entry.id   ea8c3132daea2d8c20d2390b97ceed3f
#
_cell.length_a   1.000
_cell.length_b   1.000
_cell.length_c   1.000
_cell.angle_alpha   90.00
_cell.angle_beta   90.00
_cell.angle_gamma   90.00
#
_symmetry.space_group_name_H-M   'P 1'
#
loop_
_entity.id
_entity.type
_entity.pdbx_description
1 polymer ?
#
loop_
_entity_poly.entity_id
_entity_poly.type
_entity_poly.pdbx_seq_one_letter_code
_entity_poly.pdbx_strand_id
1 'polypeptide(L)'
;MAWQEARILVKMVYKLTTEGTFSKDFGMRDQIQRASVSVMTNIAEGFDCESTAEFARFLGIARRSAVEVQSLLYAALDVAYIKQDVFRSHYEQAKKCKALIGGLKHGILKNPRRANSPGRS
;
A
#
# COMPACT_ATOMS: atom_id res chain seq x y z
N MET A 1 11.09 5.54 -3.52
CA MET A 1 10.68 5.68 -2.11
C MET A 1 9.36 5.02 -1.79
N ALA A 2 8.32 5.43 -2.47
CA ALA A 2 7.01 4.86 -2.15
C ALA A 2 6.99 3.34 -2.35
N TRP A 3 7.56 2.86 -3.44
CA TRP A 3 7.57 1.42 -3.73
C TRP A 3 8.37 0.65 -2.67
N GLN A 4 9.51 1.19 -2.27
CA GLN A 4 10.34 0.53 -1.25
C GLN A 4 9.61 0.44 0.09
N GLU A 5 8.89 1.49 0.46
CA GLU A 5 8.13 1.48 1.70
C GLU A 5 6.93 0.53 1.61
N ALA A 6 6.32 0.43 0.43
CA ALA A 6 5.25 -0.54 0.22
C ALA A 6 5.78 -1.96 0.32
N ARG A 7 6.97 -2.21 -0.18
CA ARG A 7 7.61 -3.52 -0.08
C ARG A 7 7.84 -3.90 1.38
N ILE A 8 8.25 -2.93 2.20
CA ILE A 8 8.40 -3.14 3.64
C ILE A 8 7.06 -3.48 4.27
N LEU A 9 6.00 -2.78 3.86
CA LEU A 9 4.66 -3.04 4.39
C LEU A 9 4.23 -4.48 4.07
N VAL A 10 4.46 -4.94 2.85
CA VAL A 10 4.12 -6.32 2.45
C VAL A 10 4.84 -7.31 3.36
N LYS A 11 6.13 -7.10 3.58
CA LYS A 11 6.92 -8.00 4.41
C LYS A 11 6.38 -8.03 5.83
N MET A 12 6.04 -6.86 6.38
CA MET A 12 5.50 -6.76 7.73
C MET A 12 4.16 -7.48 7.84
N VAL A 13 3.28 -7.28 6.86
CA VAL A 13 1.96 -7.89 6.87
C VAL A 13 2.07 -9.42 6.77
N TYR A 14 2.92 -9.92 5.91
CA TYR A 14 3.08 -11.37 5.77
C TYR A 14 3.65 -11.99 7.04
N LYS A 15 4.63 -11.35 7.67
CA LYS A 15 5.17 -11.86 8.92
C LYS A 15 4.09 -11.89 10.00
N LEU A 16 3.30 -10.82 10.08
CA LEU A 16 2.23 -10.72 11.07
C LEU A 16 1.18 -11.80 10.87
N THR A 17 0.82 -12.09 9.63
CA THR A 17 -0.33 -12.93 9.31
C THR A 17 0.00 -14.39 9.13
N THR A 18 1.26 -14.78 9.25
CA THR A 18 1.65 -16.18 9.15
C THR A 18 1.88 -16.81 10.52
N GLU A 19 1.62 -16.07 11.60
CA GLU A 19 1.82 -16.54 12.96
C GLU A 19 0.58 -16.35 13.81
N GLY A 20 0.45 -17.16 14.84
CA GLY A 20 -0.58 -17.01 15.84
C GLY A 20 -1.99 -17.20 15.30
N THR A 21 -2.95 -16.65 16.03
CA THR A 21 -4.36 -16.80 15.68
C THR A 21 -4.73 -16.07 14.40
N PHE A 22 -4.02 -15.01 14.07
CA PHE A 22 -4.27 -14.28 12.82
C PHE A 22 -4.10 -15.21 11.62
N SER A 23 -3.10 -16.10 11.66
CA SER A 23 -2.84 -17.00 10.55
C SER A 23 -3.96 -17.98 10.28
N LYS A 24 -4.83 -18.19 11.28
CA LYS A 24 -5.93 -19.14 11.16
C LYS A 24 -7.22 -18.50 10.65
N ASP A 25 -7.29 -17.19 10.63
CA ASP A 25 -8.44 -16.49 10.04
C ASP A 25 -8.11 -16.28 8.57
N PHE A 26 -8.41 -17.28 7.76
CA PHE A 26 -8.02 -17.27 6.36
C PHE A 26 -8.59 -16.09 5.58
N GLY A 27 -9.82 -15.72 5.90
CA GLY A 27 -10.47 -14.60 5.21
C GLY A 27 -9.75 -13.28 5.44
N MET A 28 -9.56 -12.93 6.71
CA MET A 28 -8.90 -11.67 7.04
C MET A 28 -7.42 -11.69 6.64
N ARG A 29 -6.77 -12.83 6.87
CA ARG A 29 -5.37 -12.98 6.48
C ARG A 29 -5.17 -12.71 5.00
N ASP A 30 -5.98 -13.37 4.16
CA ASP A 30 -5.85 -13.24 2.72
C ASP A 30 -6.19 -11.83 2.26
N GLN A 31 -7.18 -11.22 2.89
CA GLN A 31 -7.60 -9.88 2.51
C GLN A 31 -6.52 -8.84 2.79
N ILE A 32 -5.89 -8.88 3.96
CA ILE A 32 -4.86 -7.90 4.29
C ILE A 32 -3.59 -8.16 3.50
N GLN A 33 -3.28 -9.43 3.23
CA GLN A 33 -2.14 -9.75 2.39
C GLN A 33 -2.34 -9.20 0.98
N ARG A 34 -3.51 -9.43 0.39
CA ARG A 34 -3.80 -8.91 -0.93
C ARG A 34 -3.79 -7.38 -0.96
N ALA A 35 -4.33 -6.74 0.06
CA ALA A 35 -4.34 -5.28 0.11
C ALA A 35 -2.92 -4.73 0.15
N SER A 36 -2.05 -5.32 0.97
CA SER A 36 -0.67 -4.84 1.06
C SER A 36 0.09 -5.04 -0.25
N VAL A 37 -0.09 -6.18 -0.90
CA VAL A 37 0.55 -6.43 -2.19
C VAL A 37 0.03 -5.45 -3.23
N SER A 38 -1.26 -5.12 -3.18
CA SER A 38 -1.86 -4.17 -4.11
C SER A 38 -1.23 -2.77 -3.98
N VAL A 39 -0.84 -2.36 -2.77
CA VAL A 39 -0.14 -1.09 -2.60
C VAL A 39 1.12 -1.09 -3.45
N MET A 40 1.94 -2.12 -3.30
CA MET A 40 3.23 -2.21 -3.97
C MET A 40 3.08 -2.34 -5.48
N THR A 41 2.21 -3.25 -5.92
CA THR A 41 2.10 -3.54 -7.35
C THR A 41 1.50 -2.39 -8.14
N ASN A 42 0.57 -1.64 -7.54
CA ASN A 42 -0.04 -0.52 -8.26
C ASN A 42 0.92 0.67 -8.37
N ILE A 43 1.83 0.84 -7.42
CA ILE A 43 2.88 1.85 -7.58
C ILE A 43 3.76 1.47 -8.78
N ALA A 44 4.15 0.19 -8.87
CA ALA A 44 4.98 -0.27 -9.97
C ALA A 44 4.27 -0.12 -11.31
N GLU A 45 2.98 -0.48 -11.36
CA GLU A 45 2.19 -0.34 -12.59
C GLU A 45 2.12 1.11 -13.02
N GLY A 46 1.96 2.02 -12.05
CA GLY A 46 1.90 3.44 -12.34
C GLY A 46 3.19 3.95 -12.98
N PHE A 47 4.32 3.53 -12.45
CA PHE A 47 5.61 3.96 -12.98
C PHE A 47 5.82 3.44 -14.41
N ASP A 48 5.17 2.34 -14.78
CA ASP A 48 5.32 1.76 -16.10
C ASP A 48 4.35 2.37 -17.12
N CYS A 49 3.43 3.23 -16.65
CA CYS A 49 2.45 3.87 -17.54
C CYS A 49 3.06 5.03 -18.30
N GLU A 50 2.53 5.27 -19.49
CA GLU A 50 3.02 6.36 -20.32
C GLU A 50 2.34 7.68 -20.05
N SER A 51 1.07 7.66 -19.66
CA SER A 51 0.34 8.90 -19.46
C SER A 51 0.28 9.27 -17.99
N THR A 52 0.22 10.57 -17.74
CA THR A 52 0.04 11.09 -16.38
C THR A 52 -1.28 10.61 -15.78
N ALA A 53 -2.33 10.57 -16.59
CA ALA A 53 -3.64 10.15 -16.13
C ALA A 53 -3.62 8.70 -15.63
N GLU A 54 -2.98 7.81 -16.39
CA GLU A 54 -2.86 6.41 -15.98
C GLU A 54 -2.01 6.28 -14.73
N PHE A 55 -0.89 7.00 -14.68
CA PHE A 55 -0.03 6.99 -13.51
C PHE A 55 -0.83 7.41 -12.27
N ALA A 56 -1.56 8.52 -12.38
CA ALA A 56 -2.37 9.00 -11.27
C ALA A 56 -3.43 7.99 -10.86
N ARG A 57 -4.03 7.29 -11.82
CA ARG A 57 -5.05 6.29 -11.55
C ARG A 57 -4.48 5.14 -10.73
N PHE A 58 -3.32 4.61 -11.13
CA PHE A 58 -2.70 3.53 -10.38
C PHE A 58 -2.27 3.96 -8.99
N LEU A 59 -1.77 5.19 -8.85
CA LEU A 59 -1.41 5.71 -7.53
C LEU A 59 -2.65 5.85 -6.65
N GLY A 60 -3.79 6.20 -7.24
CA GLY A 60 -5.05 6.25 -6.50
C GLY A 60 -5.47 4.88 -5.98
N ILE A 61 -5.29 3.84 -6.79
CA ILE A 61 -5.59 2.47 -6.36
C ILE A 61 -4.65 2.07 -5.24
N ALA A 62 -3.36 2.37 -5.38
CA ALA A 62 -2.37 2.05 -4.33
C ALA A 62 -2.73 2.72 -3.02
N ARG A 63 -3.16 3.99 -3.06
CA ARG A 63 -3.51 4.72 -1.86
C ARG A 63 -4.74 4.08 -1.19
N ARG A 64 -5.74 3.73 -1.97
CA ARG A 64 -6.93 3.08 -1.42
C ARG A 64 -6.60 1.73 -0.79
N SER A 65 -5.65 1.01 -1.38
CA SER A 65 -5.20 -0.27 -0.82
C SER A 65 -4.51 -0.06 0.52
N ALA A 66 -3.74 1.01 0.68
CA ALA A 66 -3.11 1.33 1.96
C ALA A 66 -4.17 1.66 3.01
N VAL A 67 -5.24 2.36 2.63
CA VAL A 67 -6.36 2.63 3.52
C VAL A 67 -7.02 1.33 3.94
N GLU A 68 -7.16 0.39 3.02
CA GLU A 68 -7.74 -0.92 3.34
C GLU A 68 -6.88 -1.66 4.36
N VAL A 69 -5.56 -1.61 4.19
CA VAL A 69 -4.66 -2.23 5.18
C VAL A 69 -4.89 -1.60 6.56
N GLN A 70 -5.00 -0.28 6.62
CA GLN A 70 -5.23 0.41 7.89
C GLN A 70 -6.55 -0.02 8.53
N SER A 71 -7.59 -0.15 7.73
CA SER A 71 -8.89 -0.56 8.21
C SER A 71 -8.85 -2.00 8.75
N LEU A 72 -8.17 -2.89 8.04
CA LEU A 72 -8.07 -4.28 8.47
C LEU A 72 -7.21 -4.43 9.72
N LEU A 73 -6.24 -3.55 9.91
CA LEU A 73 -5.44 -3.55 11.14
C LEU A 73 -6.31 -3.19 12.34
N TYR A 74 -7.27 -2.27 12.19
CA TYR A 74 -8.21 -1.97 13.26
C TYR A 74 -9.06 -3.20 13.58
N ALA A 75 -9.54 -3.89 12.55
CA ALA A 75 -10.34 -5.09 12.79
C ALA A 75 -9.52 -6.14 13.54
N ALA A 76 -8.25 -6.32 13.16
CA ALA A 76 -7.38 -7.28 13.82
C ALA A 76 -7.12 -6.90 15.28
N LEU A 77 -6.98 -5.61 15.54
CA LEU A 77 -6.81 -5.12 16.91
C LEU A 77 -8.07 -5.41 17.74
N ASP A 78 -9.23 -5.11 17.16
CA ASP A 78 -10.50 -5.25 17.87
C ASP A 78 -10.83 -6.69 18.24
N VAL A 79 -10.42 -7.64 17.40
CA VAL A 79 -10.65 -9.06 17.70
C VAL A 79 -9.44 -9.69 18.40
N ALA A 80 -8.50 -8.85 18.83
CA ALA A 80 -7.34 -9.27 19.63
C ALA A 80 -6.37 -10.20 18.92
N TYR A 81 -6.30 -10.11 17.60
CA TYR A 81 -5.27 -10.83 16.86
C TYR A 81 -3.90 -10.17 17.02
N ILE A 82 -3.88 -8.88 17.28
CA ILE A 82 -2.63 -8.14 17.46
C ILE A 82 -2.79 -7.22 18.66
N LYS A 83 -1.65 -6.88 19.28
CA LYS A 83 -1.62 -5.96 20.41
C LYS A 83 -1.43 -4.54 19.91
N GLN A 84 -1.60 -3.59 20.81
CA GLN A 84 -1.58 -2.18 20.46
C GLN A 84 -0.25 -1.73 19.86
N ASP A 85 0.87 -2.23 20.37
CA ASP A 85 2.18 -1.85 19.86
C ASP A 85 2.41 -2.39 18.44
N VAL A 86 1.96 -3.62 18.18
CA VAL A 86 2.06 -4.22 16.86
C VAL A 86 1.13 -3.48 15.89
N PHE A 87 -0.09 -3.17 16.33
CA PHE A 87 -1.02 -2.38 15.53
C PHE A 87 -0.37 -1.06 15.13
N ARG A 88 0.22 -0.36 16.10
CA ARG A 88 0.77 0.97 15.83
C ARG A 88 1.89 0.92 14.81
N SER A 89 2.81 -0.03 14.94
CA SER A 89 3.93 -0.10 14.00
C SER A 89 3.47 -0.38 12.57
N HIS A 90 2.50 -1.25 12.42
CA HIS A 90 1.99 -1.60 11.09
C HIS A 90 1.12 -0.48 10.52
N TYR A 91 0.32 0.14 11.37
CA TYR A 91 -0.52 1.25 10.94
C TYR A 91 0.34 2.42 10.47
N GLU A 92 1.41 2.72 11.20
CA GLU A 92 2.30 3.82 10.82
C GLU A 92 3.03 3.53 9.50
N GLN A 93 3.38 2.28 9.25
CA GLN A 93 4.00 1.92 7.98
C GLN A 93 3.02 2.12 6.81
N ALA A 94 1.77 1.70 7.00
CA ALA A 94 0.75 1.92 5.97
C ALA A 94 0.49 3.41 5.76
N LYS A 95 0.47 4.18 6.85
CA LYS A 95 0.30 5.62 6.79
C LYS A 95 1.43 6.29 6.02
N LYS A 96 2.66 5.83 6.25
CA LYS A 96 3.83 6.33 5.55
C LYS A 96 3.71 6.07 4.04
N CYS A 97 3.29 4.87 3.67
CA CYS A 97 3.05 4.54 2.27
C CYS A 97 2.01 5.47 1.66
N LYS A 98 0.91 5.67 2.38
CA LYS A 98 -0.18 6.52 1.91
C LYS A 98 0.30 7.94 1.68
N ALA A 99 1.10 8.48 2.60
CA ALA A 99 1.62 9.84 2.47
C ALA A 99 2.56 9.97 1.28
N LEU A 100 3.44 8.99 1.08
CA LEU A 100 4.37 9.02 -0.04
C LEU A 100 3.65 8.90 -1.37
N ILE A 101 2.63 8.05 -1.44
CA ILE A 101 1.82 7.89 -2.64
C ILE A 101 1.08 9.19 -2.93
N GLY A 102 0.49 9.80 -1.91
CA GLY A 102 -0.21 11.07 -2.07
C GLY A 102 0.69 12.18 -2.57
N GLY A 103 1.90 12.28 -2.00
CA GLY A 103 2.87 13.25 -2.44
C GLY A 103 3.32 13.04 -3.88
N LEU A 104 3.54 11.77 -4.24
CA LEU A 104 3.93 11.43 -5.60
C LEU A 104 2.82 11.78 -6.59
N LYS A 105 1.57 11.43 -6.25
CA LYS A 105 0.42 11.73 -7.09
C LYS A 105 0.26 13.23 -7.29
N HIS A 106 0.39 13.98 -6.19
CA HIS A 106 0.30 15.44 -6.25
C HIS A 106 1.39 16.00 -7.17
N GLY A 107 2.60 15.48 -7.05
CA GLY A 107 3.72 15.94 -7.86
C GLY A 107 3.54 15.71 -9.33
N ILE A 108 3.04 14.53 -9.74
CA ILE A 108 2.88 14.24 -11.15
C ILE A 108 1.71 15.00 -11.76
N LEU A 109 0.68 15.32 -10.97
CA LEU A 109 -0.42 16.12 -11.48
C LEU A 109 -0.03 17.57 -11.65
N LYS A 110 0.89 18.05 -10.80
CA LYS A 110 1.35 19.41 -10.86
C LYS A 110 2.39 19.58 -11.97
N ASN A 111 3.24 18.58 -12.17
CA ASN A 111 4.23 18.59 -13.24
C ASN A 111 3.98 17.35 -14.08
N PRO A 112 3.07 17.43 -15.04
CA PRO A 112 2.69 16.26 -15.81
C PRO A 112 3.91 15.62 -16.42
N ARG A 113 4.02 14.32 -16.20
CA ARG A 113 5.05 13.60 -16.76
C ARG A 113 4.85 13.71 -18.21
N ARG A 114 5.84 14.04 -18.83
CA ARG A 114 5.78 14.02 -20.17
C ARG A 114 5.87 12.70 -20.57
N ALA A 115 4.94 12.09 -20.25
CA ALA A 115 4.66 10.83 -20.70
C ALA A 115 4.79 10.71 -22.02
N ASN A 116 4.58 11.51 -22.20
CA ASN A 116 4.70 11.92 -23.34
C ASN A 116 6.11 12.32 -23.39
N SER A 117 6.78 12.12 -22.43
CA SER A 117 8.08 12.63 -22.53
C SER A 117 8.86 11.70 -23.42
N PRO A 118 9.77 12.23 -24.14
CA PRO A 118 10.56 11.45 -25.09
C PRO A 118 11.28 10.30 -24.42
N GLY A 119 11.64 10.49 -23.21
CA GLY A 119 12.35 9.44 -22.53
C GLY A 119 11.54 8.20 -22.32
N ARG A 120 10.28 8.29 -22.63
CA ARG A 120 9.41 7.17 -22.42
C ARG A 120 9.17 6.35 -23.64
N SER A 121 9.36 6.89 -24.69
CA SER A 121 8.99 6.16 -25.92
C SER A 121 9.73 4.86 -26.10
#